data_a06c183c06a1db4301e05ca8ab922649
#
_entry.id   a06c183c06a1db4301e05ca8ab922649
#
_cell.length_a   1.000
_cell.length_b   1.000
_cell.length_c   1.000
_cell.angle_alpha   90.00
_cell.angle_beta   90.00
_cell.angle_gamma   90.00
#
_symmetry.space_group_name_H-M   'P 1'
#
loop_
_entity.id
_entity.type
_entity.pdbx_description
1 polymer ?
#
loop_
_entity_poly.entity_id
_entity_poly.type
_entity_poly.pdbx_seq_one_letter_code
_entity_poly.pdbx_strand_id
1 'polypeptide(L)'
;MEIDALVTDLDGTFWATDMTLHPESIQAVARVDAAGIPFVVATGRRAQSTLAGLGPLSLADRPAILMNGALVRDQLEGPSFHRSAVTTEDALRIRDIFVAHDLEPLVYIDDPTEDLLAAPNVSAGETYVGTAPGVRHVRDLAESIAESVVIGFGAFGYAHDHLGRLKAGIEAEALASVFISPSHYEGDHGIMVQGRGVDKSTGLDALCERHGIDRNRLAVVGDGFNDIGMLSTAAIAIVPNNAPDEVQALADAIIEPNELGGWKQIPAILGM
;
A
#
# COMPACT_ATOMS: atom_id res chain seq x y z
N MET A 1 21.48 17.67 6.42
CA MET A 1 21.30 17.13 5.05
C MET A 1 20.00 17.70 4.54
N GLU A 2 19.94 18.16 3.31
CA GLU A 2 18.70 18.68 2.73
C GLU A 2 17.86 17.51 2.21
N ILE A 3 16.60 17.42 2.60
CA ILE A 3 15.67 16.38 2.22
C ILE A 3 14.72 16.91 1.14
N ASP A 4 14.60 16.19 0.03
CA ASP A 4 13.77 16.58 -1.11
C ASP A 4 12.30 16.16 -0.92
N ALA A 5 12.04 15.07 -0.21
CA ALA A 5 10.69 14.63 0.14
C ALA A 5 10.70 13.70 1.37
N LEU A 6 9.58 13.66 2.07
CA LEU A 6 9.25 12.70 3.12
C LEU A 6 8.22 11.72 2.60
N VAL A 7 8.58 10.44 2.55
CA VAL A 7 7.71 9.34 2.11
C VAL A 7 7.29 8.54 3.33
N THR A 8 6.01 8.29 3.51
CA THR A 8 5.50 7.52 4.66
C THR A 8 4.58 6.39 4.23
N ASP A 9 4.77 5.22 4.84
CA ASP A 9 3.71 4.22 4.89
C ASP A 9 2.55 4.73 5.76
N LEU A 10 1.41 4.07 5.65
CA LEU A 10 0.19 4.42 6.37
C LEU A 10 -0.10 3.46 7.53
N ASP A 11 -0.36 2.20 7.25
CA ASP A 11 -0.86 1.22 8.21
C ASP A 11 0.24 0.76 9.17
N GLY A 12 0.06 1.02 10.47
CA GLY A 12 1.09 0.73 11.47
C GLY A 12 2.16 1.81 11.60
N THR A 13 2.23 2.74 10.65
CA THR A 13 3.23 3.81 10.58
C THR A 13 2.63 5.20 10.84
N PHE A 14 1.80 5.69 9.92
CA PHE A 14 1.19 7.02 10.03
C PHE A 14 -0.11 7.01 10.83
N TRP A 15 -0.94 6.00 10.63
CA TRP A 15 -2.19 5.81 11.35
C TRP A 15 -2.30 4.42 11.99
N ALA A 16 -3.21 4.28 12.95
CA ALA A 16 -3.54 3.02 13.57
C ALA A 16 -4.36 2.12 12.63
N THR A 17 -4.49 0.86 13.01
CA THR A 17 -5.23 -0.18 12.28
C THR A 17 -6.64 0.23 11.84
N ASP A 18 -7.35 1.02 12.65
CA ASP A 18 -8.67 1.56 12.38
C ASP A 18 -8.66 2.88 11.58
N MET A 19 -7.51 3.26 11.01
CA MET A 19 -7.23 4.52 10.31
C MET A 19 -7.34 5.77 11.21
N THR A 20 -7.36 5.62 12.52
CA THR A 20 -7.29 6.77 13.40
C THR A 20 -5.89 7.36 13.43
N LEU A 21 -5.82 8.70 13.41
CA LEU A 21 -4.58 9.45 13.51
C LEU A 21 -4.41 10.05 14.90
N HIS A 22 -3.20 9.90 15.42
CA HIS A 22 -2.86 10.60 16.66
C HIS A 22 -2.83 12.12 16.40
N PRO A 23 -3.43 12.96 17.27
CA PRO A 23 -3.51 14.41 17.03
C PRO A 23 -2.16 15.09 16.82
N GLU A 24 -1.10 14.62 17.48
CA GLU A 24 0.25 15.16 17.32
C GLU A 24 0.88 14.81 15.98
N SER A 25 0.47 13.67 15.35
CA SER A 25 0.92 13.32 13.99
C SER A 25 0.38 14.31 12.96
N ILE A 26 -0.88 14.76 13.11
CA ILE A 26 -1.46 15.79 12.24
C ILE A 26 -0.68 17.12 12.36
N GLN A 27 -0.31 17.51 13.59
CA GLN A 27 0.48 18.72 13.82
C GLN A 27 1.89 18.59 13.20
N ALA A 28 2.47 17.40 13.23
CA ALA A 28 3.77 17.13 12.62
C ALA A 28 3.73 17.27 11.09
N VAL A 29 2.66 16.79 10.43
CA VAL A 29 2.46 17.02 8.98
C VAL A 29 2.45 18.52 8.67
N ALA A 30 1.72 19.33 9.45
CA ALA A 30 1.68 20.78 9.25
C ALA A 30 3.07 21.43 9.40
N ARG A 31 3.94 20.89 10.27
CA ARG A 31 5.32 21.38 10.41
C ARG A 31 6.19 21.01 9.21
N VAL A 32 6.04 19.79 8.69
CA VAL A 32 6.72 19.33 7.46
C VAL A 32 6.32 20.21 6.27
N ASP A 33 5.02 20.48 6.12
CA ASP A 33 4.50 21.38 5.08
C ASP A 33 5.07 22.80 5.20
N ALA A 34 5.10 23.34 6.43
CA ALA A 34 5.63 24.68 6.68
C ALA A 34 7.15 24.79 6.37
N ALA A 35 7.88 23.67 6.45
CA ALA A 35 9.28 23.60 6.04
C ALA A 35 9.46 23.43 4.52
N GLY A 36 8.36 23.30 3.75
CA GLY A 36 8.41 23.14 2.30
C GLY A 36 8.85 21.76 1.83
N ILE A 37 8.81 20.74 2.70
CA ILE A 37 9.17 19.36 2.33
C ILE A 37 7.91 18.66 1.81
N PRO A 38 7.91 18.17 0.55
CA PRO A 38 6.82 17.40 0.00
C PRO A 38 6.54 16.14 0.84
N PHE A 39 5.28 15.94 1.21
CA PHE A 39 4.81 14.76 1.92
C PHE A 39 4.18 13.80 0.93
N VAL A 40 4.72 12.58 0.84
CA VAL A 40 4.31 11.53 -0.09
C VAL A 40 3.78 10.33 0.69
N VAL A 41 2.66 9.78 0.26
CA VAL A 41 2.07 8.56 0.83
C VAL A 41 2.53 7.35 0.03
N ALA A 42 2.92 6.24 0.70
CA ALA A 42 3.28 4.98 0.06
C ALA A 42 2.59 3.81 0.78
N THR A 43 1.59 3.20 0.17
CA THR A 43 0.73 2.23 0.85
C THR A 43 0.38 1.01 -0.02
N GLY A 44 0.08 -0.11 0.62
CA GLY A 44 -0.56 -1.26 -0.02
C GLY A 44 -2.03 -1.05 -0.35
N ARG A 45 -2.64 0.01 0.18
CA ARG A 45 -4.06 0.30 -0.04
C ARG A 45 -4.34 0.78 -1.46
N ARG A 46 -5.59 0.59 -1.91
CA ARG A 46 -6.13 1.15 -3.14
C ARG A 46 -6.57 2.61 -2.97
N ALA A 47 -6.76 3.31 -4.08
CA ALA A 47 -7.06 4.74 -4.07
C ALA A 47 -8.30 5.10 -3.26
N GLN A 48 -9.44 4.45 -3.49
CA GLN A 48 -10.69 4.77 -2.80
C GLN A 48 -10.60 4.53 -1.29
N SER A 49 -9.91 3.46 -0.86
CA SER A 49 -9.67 3.19 0.56
C SER A 49 -8.75 4.23 1.20
N THR A 50 -7.71 4.66 0.48
CA THR A 50 -6.79 5.69 0.96
C THR A 50 -7.47 7.05 1.06
N LEU A 51 -8.28 7.43 0.07
CA LEU A 51 -9.09 8.65 0.08
C LEU A 51 -10.08 8.70 1.24
N ALA A 52 -10.70 7.58 1.58
CA ALA A 52 -11.62 7.50 2.71
C ALA A 52 -10.93 7.88 4.05
N GLY A 53 -9.65 7.54 4.21
CA GLY A 53 -8.87 7.89 5.41
C GLY A 53 -8.26 9.30 5.35
N LEU A 54 -7.64 9.67 4.23
CA LEU A 54 -6.89 10.92 4.12
C LEU A 54 -7.73 12.14 3.69
N GLY A 55 -8.84 11.92 2.97
CA GLY A 55 -9.70 12.99 2.49
C GLY A 55 -10.22 13.89 3.61
N PRO A 56 -10.77 13.36 4.72
CA PRO A 56 -11.21 14.15 5.87
C PRO A 56 -10.10 15.01 6.52
N LEU A 57 -8.83 14.66 6.27
CA LEU A 57 -7.65 15.36 6.80
C LEU A 57 -7.10 16.41 5.82
N SER A 58 -7.75 16.62 4.69
CA SER A 58 -7.27 17.50 3.60
C SER A 58 -5.90 17.09 3.06
N LEU A 59 -5.64 15.78 2.96
CA LEU A 59 -4.41 15.21 2.43
C LEU A 59 -4.62 14.50 1.08
N ALA A 60 -5.76 14.74 0.42
CA ALA A 60 -6.10 14.13 -0.87
C ALA A 60 -5.31 14.72 -2.06
N ASP A 61 -4.73 15.90 -1.89
CA ASP A 61 -3.88 16.58 -2.87
C ASP A 61 -2.41 16.10 -2.87
N ARG A 62 -2.07 15.14 -2.01
CA ARG A 62 -0.70 14.64 -1.87
C ARG A 62 -0.35 13.63 -2.95
N PRO A 63 0.93 13.58 -3.39
CA PRO A 63 1.43 12.47 -4.19
C PRO A 63 1.26 11.14 -3.47
N ALA A 64 0.88 10.11 -4.21
CA ALA A 64 0.62 8.81 -3.62
C ALA A 64 1.17 7.65 -4.45
N ILE A 65 1.85 6.75 -3.77
CA ILE A 65 2.25 5.42 -4.23
C ILE A 65 1.26 4.44 -3.63
N LEU A 66 0.47 3.78 -4.47
CA LEU A 66 -0.66 2.94 -4.09
C LEU A 66 -0.45 1.50 -4.53
N MET A 67 -1.20 0.57 -3.94
CA MET A 67 -1.14 -0.85 -4.31
C MET A 67 0.28 -1.40 -4.30
N ASN A 68 1.05 -1.11 -3.24
CA ASN A 68 2.47 -1.49 -3.10
C ASN A 68 3.33 -1.05 -4.31
N GLY A 69 3.08 0.13 -4.88
CA GLY A 69 3.87 0.65 -6.00
C GLY A 69 3.27 0.41 -7.39
N ALA A 70 2.21 -0.37 -7.50
CA ALA A 70 1.59 -0.65 -8.79
C ALA A 70 0.91 0.57 -9.42
N LEU A 71 0.51 1.56 -8.64
CA LEU A 71 -0.04 2.83 -9.12
C LEU A 71 0.69 4.00 -8.46
N VAL A 72 1.01 5.05 -9.23
CA VAL A 72 1.56 6.30 -8.69
C VAL A 72 0.80 7.49 -9.26
N ARG A 73 0.46 8.43 -8.39
CA ARG A 73 -0.32 9.63 -8.70
C ARG A 73 0.39 10.89 -8.22
N ASP A 74 0.29 11.99 -8.97
CA ASP A 74 0.76 13.31 -8.52
C ASP A 74 -0.11 13.87 -7.39
N GLN A 75 -1.39 13.50 -7.39
CA GLN A 75 -2.38 13.77 -6.36
C GLN A 75 -3.21 12.52 -6.15
N LEU A 76 -3.48 12.16 -4.90
CA LEU A 76 -4.23 10.95 -4.56
C LEU A 76 -5.59 10.86 -5.29
N GLU A 77 -6.30 11.99 -5.45
CA GLU A 77 -7.54 12.09 -6.22
C GLU A 77 -7.33 12.10 -7.74
N GLY A 78 -6.10 12.33 -8.20
CA GLY A 78 -5.78 12.49 -9.62
C GLY A 78 -5.65 11.17 -10.38
N PRO A 79 -5.38 11.25 -11.68
CA PRO A 79 -5.09 10.08 -12.49
C PRO A 79 -3.71 9.49 -12.16
N SER A 80 -3.55 8.19 -12.37
CA SER A 80 -2.25 7.53 -12.25
C SER A 80 -1.35 7.89 -13.44
N PHE A 81 -0.16 8.42 -13.17
CA PHE A 81 0.86 8.65 -14.19
C PHE A 81 1.78 7.44 -14.38
N HIS A 82 1.90 6.58 -13.37
CA HIS A 82 2.57 5.29 -13.44
C HIS A 82 1.59 4.16 -13.12
N ARG A 83 1.73 3.05 -13.85
CA ARG A 83 0.88 1.88 -13.72
C ARG A 83 1.66 0.61 -14.05
N SER A 84 1.74 -0.31 -13.11
CA SER A 84 2.27 -1.66 -13.30
C SER A 84 1.09 -2.64 -13.34
N ALA A 85 0.47 -2.75 -14.51
CA ALA A 85 -0.66 -3.65 -14.71
C ALA A 85 -0.21 -5.11 -14.85
N VAL A 86 -1.04 -6.03 -14.38
CA VAL A 86 -0.94 -7.46 -14.66
C VAL A 86 -1.51 -7.72 -16.05
N THR A 87 -0.82 -8.51 -16.89
CA THR A 87 -1.37 -8.88 -18.21
C THR A 87 -2.68 -9.65 -18.04
N THR A 88 -3.58 -9.58 -19.01
CA THR A 88 -4.85 -10.32 -18.95
C THR A 88 -4.62 -11.83 -18.82
N GLU A 89 -3.61 -12.38 -19.49
CA GLU A 89 -3.25 -13.79 -19.42
C GLU A 89 -2.79 -14.18 -18.00
N ASP A 90 -1.85 -13.43 -17.42
CA ASP A 90 -1.37 -13.67 -16.05
C ASP A 90 -2.50 -13.44 -15.02
N ALA A 91 -3.36 -12.43 -15.23
CA ALA A 91 -4.47 -12.13 -14.35
C ALA A 91 -5.50 -13.27 -14.29
N LEU A 92 -5.86 -13.85 -15.44
CA LEU A 92 -6.73 -15.02 -15.50
C LEU A 92 -6.06 -16.24 -14.86
N ARG A 93 -4.75 -16.42 -15.08
CA ARG A 93 -4.00 -17.52 -14.46
C ARG A 93 -3.92 -17.37 -12.93
N ILE A 94 -3.64 -16.19 -12.43
CA ILE A 94 -3.64 -15.89 -10.98
C ILE A 94 -5.01 -16.19 -10.39
N ARG A 95 -6.09 -15.71 -11.01
CA ARG A 95 -7.46 -16.00 -10.58
C ARG A 95 -7.73 -17.50 -10.51
N ASP A 96 -7.30 -18.28 -11.50
CA ASP A 96 -7.49 -19.73 -11.52
C ASP A 96 -6.72 -20.43 -10.38
N ILE A 97 -5.54 -19.91 -10.01
CA ILE A 97 -4.79 -20.41 -8.85
C ILE A 97 -5.57 -20.12 -7.56
N PHE A 98 -6.14 -18.92 -7.39
CA PHE A 98 -7.01 -18.63 -6.24
C PHE A 98 -8.16 -19.64 -6.14
N VAL A 99 -8.87 -19.87 -7.23
CA VAL A 99 -10.00 -20.81 -7.27
C VAL A 99 -9.56 -22.24 -6.98
N ALA A 100 -8.39 -22.68 -7.46
CA ALA A 100 -7.83 -23.98 -7.13
C ALA A 100 -7.48 -24.17 -5.65
N HIS A 101 -7.37 -23.08 -4.90
CA HIS A 101 -7.21 -23.04 -3.45
C HIS A 101 -8.50 -22.70 -2.70
N ASP A 102 -9.67 -22.90 -3.31
CA ASP A 102 -10.99 -22.62 -2.76
C ASP A 102 -11.19 -21.14 -2.35
N LEU A 103 -10.56 -20.21 -3.09
CA LEU A 103 -10.66 -18.78 -2.88
C LEU A 103 -11.17 -18.07 -4.14
N GLU A 104 -12.17 -17.20 -3.99
CA GLU A 104 -12.54 -16.24 -5.04
C GLU A 104 -11.92 -14.88 -4.69
N PRO A 105 -10.97 -14.35 -5.49
CA PRO A 105 -10.25 -13.15 -5.13
C PRO A 105 -11.08 -11.88 -5.29
N LEU A 106 -10.70 -10.85 -4.53
CA LEU A 106 -10.92 -9.46 -4.91
C LEU A 106 -9.96 -9.11 -6.05
N VAL A 107 -10.42 -8.35 -7.05
CA VAL A 107 -9.57 -7.88 -8.15
C VAL A 107 -9.51 -6.36 -8.13
N TYR A 108 -8.31 -5.83 -8.00
CA TYR A 108 -8.04 -4.40 -8.02
C TYR A 108 -7.79 -3.94 -9.44
N ILE A 109 -8.44 -2.85 -9.84
CA ILE A 109 -8.33 -2.28 -11.19
C ILE A 109 -7.98 -0.79 -11.11
N ASP A 110 -7.41 -0.24 -12.18
CA ASP A 110 -7.20 1.20 -12.28
C ASP A 110 -8.44 1.89 -12.86
N ASP A 111 -9.39 2.15 -11.98
CA ASP A 111 -10.61 2.90 -12.27
C ASP A 111 -10.73 4.05 -11.24
N PRO A 112 -11.13 5.25 -11.64
CA PRO A 112 -11.16 6.41 -10.74
C PRO A 112 -12.24 6.34 -9.66
N THR A 113 -13.28 5.54 -9.87
CA THR A 113 -14.48 5.48 -9.00
C THR A 113 -14.74 4.10 -8.42
N GLU A 114 -14.49 3.04 -9.19
CA GLU A 114 -14.80 1.66 -8.83
C GLU A 114 -13.54 0.80 -8.99
N ASP A 115 -12.55 0.98 -8.11
CA ASP A 115 -11.22 0.38 -8.18
C ASP A 115 -11.13 -1.05 -7.62
N LEU A 116 -12.29 -1.69 -7.35
CA LEU A 116 -12.39 -3.03 -6.78
C LEU A 116 -13.51 -3.85 -7.42
N LEU A 117 -13.18 -4.98 -8.05
CA LEU A 117 -14.16 -5.96 -8.51
C LEU A 117 -14.39 -7.03 -7.45
N ALA A 118 -15.66 -7.37 -7.22
CA ALA A 118 -16.06 -8.42 -6.30
C ALA A 118 -17.12 -9.32 -6.93
N ALA A 119 -16.88 -10.64 -6.98
CA ALA A 119 -17.85 -11.63 -7.36
C ALA A 119 -18.86 -11.88 -6.20
N PRO A 120 -20.04 -12.48 -6.43
CA PRO A 120 -21.05 -12.71 -5.38
C PRO A 120 -20.57 -13.60 -4.24
N ASN A 121 -19.60 -14.49 -4.48
CA ASN A 121 -19.01 -15.43 -3.53
C ASN A 121 -17.57 -15.11 -3.19
N VAL A 122 -17.21 -13.84 -3.29
CA VAL A 122 -15.84 -13.40 -2.99
C VAL A 122 -15.41 -13.86 -1.59
N SER A 123 -14.19 -14.34 -1.51
CA SER A 123 -13.57 -14.87 -0.29
C SER A 123 -13.00 -13.77 0.63
N ALA A 124 -13.43 -12.54 0.50
CA ALA A 124 -13.19 -11.49 1.49
C ALA A 124 -14.43 -11.41 2.35
N GLY A 125 -14.26 -11.28 3.66
CA GLY A 125 -15.40 -11.17 4.55
C GLY A 125 -16.47 -10.20 4.01
N GLU A 126 -17.72 -10.56 4.14
CA GLU A 126 -18.86 -9.74 3.69
C GLU A 126 -18.74 -8.30 4.22
N THR A 127 -18.14 -8.15 5.40
CA THR A 127 -17.90 -6.86 6.06
C THR A 127 -17.01 -5.93 5.21
N TYR A 128 -15.90 -6.43 4.65
CA TYR A 128 -15.01 -5.60 3.83
C TYR A 128 -15.72 -5.13 2.55
N VAL A 129 -16.28 -6.06 1.79
CA VAL A 129 -16.94 -5.74 0.51
C VAL A 129 -18.19 -4.87 0.74
N GLY A 130 -18.94 -5.12 1.83
CA GLY A 130 -20.16 -4.37 2.16
C GLY A 130 -19.90 -2.94 2.64
N THR A 131 -18.71 -2.62 3.12
CA THR A 131 -18.36 -1.28 3.66
C THR A 131 -17.32 -0.53 2.85
N ALA A 132 -16.54 -1.22 2.01
CA ALA A 132 -15.49 -0.61 1.22
C ALA A 132 -16.05 0.33 0.14
N PRO A 133 -15.50 1.55 -0.03
CA PRO A 133 -15.88 2.41 -1.14
C PRO A 133 -15.38 1.85 -2.47
N GLY A 134 -16.01 2.22 -3.60
CA GLY A 134 -15.51 1.91 -4.94
C GLY A 134 -15.56 0.43 -5.32
N VAL A 135 -16.53 -0.32 -4.80
CA VAL A 135 -16.74 -1.73 -5.16
C VAL A 135 -17.70 -1.84 -6.34
N ARG A 136 -17.27 -2.54 -7.39
CA ARG A 136 -18.11 -2.98 -8.50
C ARG A 136 -18.42 -4.46 -8.34
N HIS A 137 -19.68 -4.79 -8.11
CA HIS A 137 -20.15 -6.18 -8.07
C HIS A 137 -20.31 -6.74 -9.48
N VAL A 138 -19.61 -7.85 -9.76
CA VAL A 138 -19.60 -8.49 -11.10
C VAL A 138 -20.16 -9.90 -11.02
N ARG A 139 -20.79 -10.38 -12.11
CA ARG A 139 -21.35 -11.73 -12.18
C ARG A 139 -20.31 -12.76 -12.62
N ASP A 140 -19.46 -12.35 -13.56
CA ASP A 140 -18.36 -13.15 -14.09
C ASP A 140 -17.06 -12.38 -13.91
N LEU A 141 -16.22 -12.90 -13.01
CA LEU A 141 -14.95 -12.24 -12.68
C LEU A 141 -13.93 -12.40 -13.81
N ALA A 142 -13.95 -13.53 -14.54
CA ALA A 142 -13.02 -13.75 -15.66
C ALA A 142 -13.32 -12.80 -16.83
N GLU A 143 -14.59 -12.60 -17.17
CA GLU A 143 -15.03 -11.62 -18.17
C GLU A 143 -14.61 -10.21 -17.76
N SER A 144 -14.87 -9.84 -16.51
CA SER A 144 -14.52 -8.51 -15.99
C SER A 144 -13.01 -8.26 -15.92
N ILE A 145 -12.20 -9.29 -15.65
CA ILE A 145 -10.73 -9.23 -15.73
C ILE A 145 -10.30 -8.94 -17.16
N ALA A 146 -10.88 -9.60 -18.14
CA ALA A 146 -10.52 -9.42 -19.56
C ALA A 146 -10.83 -8.01 -20.08
N GLU A 147 -11.81 -7.32 -19.48
CA GLU A 147 -12.25 -5.97 -19.87
C GLU A 147 -11.60 -4.85 -19.03
N SER A 148 -10.77 -5.20 -18.04
CA SER A 148 -10.23 -4.23 -17.07
C SER A 148 -8.70 -4.14 -17.14
N VAL A 149 -8.17 -3.00 -16.66
CA VAL A 149 -6.75 -2.86 -16.37
C VAL A 149 -6.51 -3.37 -14.95
N VAL A 150 -6.10 -4.64 -14.83
CA VAL A 150 -5.88 -5.30 -13.53
C VAL A 150 -4.57 -4.82 -12.91
N ILE A 151 -4.64 -4.39 -11.66
CA ILE A 151 -3.50 -3.90 -10.87
C ILE A 151 -3.03 -4.96 -9.86
N GLY A 152 -3.93 -5.82 -9.43
CA GLY A 152 -3.60 -6.87 -8.47
C GLY A 152 -4.81 -7.62 -7.95
N PHE A 153 -4.56 -8.49 -6.97
CA PHE A 153 -5.57 -9.33 -6.34
C PHE A 153 -5.42 -9.29 -4.82
N GLY A 154 -6.48 -9.65 -4.11
CA GLY A 154 -6.45 -9.78 -2.67
C GLY A 154 -7.47 -10.77 -2.14
N ALA A 155 -7.17 -11.28 -0.95
CA ALA A 155 -8.15 -12.00 -0.12
C ALA A 155 -7.80 -11.74 1.35
N PHE A 156 -8.82 -11.67 2.22
CA PHE A 156 -8.64 -11.35 3.64
C PHE A 156 -9.41 -12.34 4.51
N GLY A 157 -8.98 -12.47 5.76
CA GLY A 157 -9.70 -13.29 6.73
C GLY A 157 -9.32 -14.77 6.73
N TYR A 158 -8.10 -15.10 6.34
CA TYR A 158 -7.63 -16.49 6.24
C TYR A 158 -6.45 -16.79 7.16
N ALA A 159 -6.31 -18.07 7.54
CA ALA A 159 -5.15 -18.54 8.26
C ALA A 159 -3.87 -18.38 7.41
N HIS A 160 -2.77 -17.98 8.05
CA HIS A 160 -1.47 -17.78 7.41
C HIS A 160 -1.03 -18.97 6.53
N ASP A 161 -1.18 -20.20 7.04
CA ASP A 161 -0.79 -21.41 6.31
C ASP A 161 -1.59 -21.64 5.03
N HIS A 162 -2.89 -21.23 5.02
CA HIS A 162 -3.71 -21.32 3.81
C HIS A 162 -3.19 -20.35 2.74
N LEU A 163 -2.99 -19.10 3.13
CA LEU A 163 -2.43 -18.08 2.23
C LEU A 163 -0.99 -18.42 1.80
N GLY A 164 -0.20 -19.07 2.67
CA GLY A 164 1.14 -19.55 2.33
C GLY A 164 1.15 -20.58 1.20
N ARG A 165 0.18 -21.50 1.16
CA ARG A 165 0.02 -22.45 0.04
C ARG A 165 -0.38 -21.74 -1.25
N LEU A 166 -1.32 -20.81 -1.19
CA LEU A 166 -1.71 -19.98 -2.33
C LEU A 166 -0.52 -19.18 -2.87
N LYS A 167 0.24 -18.52 -1.98
CA LYS A 167 1.46 -17.79 -2.33
C LYS A 167 2.45 -18.69 -3.07
N ALA A 168 2.73 -19.89 -2.52
CA ALA A 168 3.64 -20.83 -3.15
C ALA A 168 3.18 -21.24 -4.55
N GLY A 169 1.87 -21.41 -4.77
CA GLY A 169 1.29 -21.70 -6.09
C GLY A 169 1.52 -20.58 -7.10
N ILE A 170 1.33 -19.33 -6.70
CA ILE A 170 1.55 -18.15 -7.58
C ILE A 170 3.04 -17.95 -7.87
N GLU A 171 3.89 -18.09 -6.85
CA GLU A 171 5.36 -17.93 -7.00
C GLU A 171 5.99 -19.02 -7.85
N ALA A 172 5.47 -20.26 -7.79
CA ALA A 172 5.95 -21.37 -8.61
C ALA A 172 5.83 -21.10 -10.11
N GLU A 173 4.85 -20.31 -10.53
CA GLU A 173 4.66 -19.88 -11.91
C GLU A 173 5.34 -18.54 -12.22
N ALA A 174 5.97 -17.92 -11.23
CA ALA A 174 6.65 -16.63 -11.33
C ALA A 174 5.76 -15.52 -11.95
N LEU A 175 4.45 -15.52 -11.62
CA LEU A 175 3.47 -14.62 -12.22
C LEU A 175 3.45 -13.24 -11.56
N ALA A 176 3.74 -13.17 -10.25
CA ALA A 176 3.44 -11.98 -9.46
C ALA A 176 4.36 -11.84 -8.24
N SER A 177 4.39 -10.65 -7.65
CA SER A 177 4.86 -10.38 -6.30
C SER A 177 3.72 -10.63 -5.31
N VAL A 178 3.99 -11.34 -4.19
CA VAL A 178 2.97 -11.78 -3.24
C VAL A 178 3.34 -11.37 -1.82
N PHE A 179 2.45 -10.65 -1.16
CA PHE A 179 2.60 -10.15 0.21
C PHE A 179 1.52 -10.75 1.10
N ILE A 180 1.90 -11.30 2.25
CA ILE A 180 0.98 -11.74 3.30
C ILE A 180 1.24 -10.82 4.50
N SER A 181 0.17 -10.30 5.08
CA SER A 181 0.22 -9.43 6.26
C SER A 181 -0.93 -9.75 7.21
N PRO A 182 -0.83 -9.37 8.49
CA PRO A 182 -1.98 -9.39 9.39
C PRO A 182 -3.17 -8.65 8.79
N SER A 183 -4.37 -9.20 8.92
CA SER A 183 -5.59 -8.59 8.41
C SER A 183 -6.30 -7.82 9.52
N HIS A 184 -6.77 -6.63 9.19
CA HIS A 184 -7.61 -5.81 10.07
C HIS A 184 -9.11 -6.10 9.86
N TYR A 185 -9.38 -6.87 8.82
CA TYR A 185 -10.75 -7.23 8.48
C TYR A 185 -11.11 -8.62 8.96
N GLU A 186 -11.68 -9.35 9.27
CA GLU A 186 -12.01 -10.69 9.73
C GLU A 186 -10.85 -11.69 9.57
N GLY A 187 -10.56 -12.44 10.61
CA GLY A 187 -9.57 -13.52 10.65
C GLY A 187 -8.12 -13.03 10.80
N ASP A 188 -7.17 -13.93 10.54
CA ASP A 188 -5.77 -13.73 10.90
C ASP A 188 -4.99 -12.86 9.91
N HIS A 189 -5.08 -13.17 8.60
CA HIS A 189 -4.19 -12.60 7.58
C HIS A 189 -4.92 -12.23 6.30
N GLY A 190 -4.29 -11.34 5.53
CA GLY A 190 -4.63 -11.02 4.16
C GLY A 190 -3.47 -11.31 3.21
N ILE A 191 -3.80 -11.54 1.94
CA ILE A 191 -2.85 -11.68 0.84
C ILE A 191 -3.10 -10.59 -0.19
N MET A 192 -2.01 -9.98 -0.65
CA MET A 192 -2.01 -9.03 -1.77
C MET A 192 -1.08 -9.56 -2.85
N VAL A 193 -1.53 -9.50 -4.09
CA VAL A 193 -0.81 -9.98 -5.27
C VAL A 193 -0.74 -8.84 -6.28
N GLN A 194 0.48 -8.43 -6.64
CA GLN A 194 0.75 -7.40 -7.65
C GLN A 194 1.56 -7.99 -8.80
N GLY A 195 1.70 -7.24 -9.89
CA GLY A 195 2.55 -7.63 -11.01
C GLY A 195 3.97 -8.01 -10.58
N ARG A 196 4.64 -8.83 -11.37
CA ARG A 196 5.99 -9.32 -11.07
C ARG A 196 6.97 -8.18 -10.84
N GLY A 197 7.73 -8.25 -9.74
CA GLY A 197 8.74 -7.26 -9.37
C GLY A 197 8.20 -5.94 -8.86
N VAL A 198 6.87 -5.84 -8.67
CA VAL A 198 6.24 -4.65 -8.10
C VAL A 198 6.33 -4.68 -6.59
N ASP A 199 6.86 -3.61 -6.02
CA ASP A 199 6.89 -3.28 -4.60
C ASP A 199 6.82 -1.75 -4.42
N LYS A 200 6.75 -1.25 -3.20
CA LYS A 200 6.70 0.19 -2.94
C LYS A 200 7.91 0.95 -3.50
N SER A 201 9.07 0.29 -3.59
CA SER A 201 10.30 0.88 -4.13
C SER A 201 10.19 1.17 -5.62
N THR A 202 9.53 0.28 -6.40
CA THR A 202 9.31 0.51 -7.84
C THR A 202 8.40 1.70 -8.09
N GLY A 203 7.36 1.89 -7.27
CA GLY A 203 6.52 3.08 -7.32
C GLY A 203 7.28 4.36 -6.93
N LEU A 204 8.17 4.26 -5.93
CA LEU A 204 9.01 5.37 -5.52
C LEU A 204 10.02 5.76 -6.62
N ASP A 205 10.59 4.80 -7.36
CA ASP A 205 11.44 5.09 -8.52
C ASP A 205 10.70 5.90 -9.58
N ALA A 206 9.47 5.50 -9.91
CA ALA A 206 8.64 6.22 -10.88
C ALA A 206 8.32 7.65 -10.41
N LEU A 207 8.05 7.85 -9.11
CA LEU A 207 7.83 9.18 -8.53
C LEU A 207 9.09 10.05 -8.61
N CYS A 208 10.23 9.49 -8.22
CA CYS A 208 11.52 10.18 -8.24
C CYS A 208 11.91 10.60 -9.67
N GLU A 209 11.77 9.71 -10.64
CA GLU A 209 12.03 10.00 -12.05
C GLU A 209 11.13 11.14 -12.56
N ARG A 210 9.83 11.09 -12.24
CA ARG A 210 8.87 12.09 -12.68
C ARG A 210 9.17 13.49 -12.15
N HIS A 211 9.58 13.58 -10.89
CA HIS A 211 9.78 14.88 -10.19
C HIS A 211 11.26 15.31 -10.09
N GLY A 212 12.19 14.51 -10.63
CA GLY A 212 13.63 14.81 -10.54
C GLY A 212 14.17 14.76 -9.11
N ILE A 213 13.60 13.90 -8.26
CA ILE A 213 13.99 13.71 -6.87
C ILE A 213 15.16 12.72 -6.78
N ASP A 214 16.21 13.06 -6.04
CA ASP A 214 17.30 12.13 -5.72
C ASP A 214 16.89 11.22 -4.54
N ARG A 215 16.89 9.89 -4.74
CA ARG A 215 16.62 8.92 -3.67
C ARG A 215 17.53 9.08 -2.45
N ASN A 216 18.78 9.50 -2.64
CA ASN A 216 19.72 9.79 -1.55
C ASN A 216 19.36 11.06 -0.77
N ARG A 217 18.24 11.70 -1.07
CA ARG A 217 17.73 12.89 -0.38
C ARG A 217 16.29 12.70 0.10
N LEU A 218 15.87 11.43 0.25
CA LEU A 218 14.57 11.08 0.81
C LEU A 218 14.67 10.73 2.29
N ALA A 219 13.69 11.17 3.07
CA ALA A 219 13.36 10.54 4.34
C ALA A 219 12.20 9.55 4.11
N VAL A 220 12.32 8.34 4.63
CA VAL A 220 11.29 7.30 4.48
C VAL A 220 10.88 6.78 5.84
N VAL A 221 9.58 6.65 6.06
CA VAL A 221 8.99 6.09 7.29
C VAL A 221 8.20 4.84 6.91
N GLY A 222 8.45 3.72 7.57
CA GLY A 222 7.75 2.46 7.33
C GLY A 222 8.01 1.43 8.41
N ASP A 223 7.12 0.46 8.56
CA ASP A 223 7.19 -0.58 9.60
C ASP A 223 7.10 -2.00 9.03
N GLY A 224 6.73 -2.18 7.76
CA GLY A 224 6.46 -3.47 7.16
C GLY A 224 7.58 -4.02 6.28
N PHE A 225 7.53 -5.32 5.98
CA PHE A 225 8.44 -5.96 5.03
C PHE A 225 8.33 -5.37 3.61
N ASN A 226 7.17 -4.84 3.23
CA ASN A 226 6.94 -4.16 1.96
C ASN A 226 7.57 -2.76 1.89
N ASP A 227 8.11 -2.25 3.02
CA ASP A 227 8.82 -0.98 3.10
C ASP A 227 10.34 -1.13 2.95
N ILE A 228 10.87 -2.36 3.09
CA ILE A 228 12.33 -2.62 3.08
C ILE A 228 13.01 -2.00 1.86
N GLY A 229 12.41 -2.14 0.67
CA GLY A 229 12.98 -1.59 -0.57
C GLY A 229 13.11 -0.06 -0.54
N MET A 230 12.15 0.65 0.07
CA MET A 230 12.20 2.11 0.24
C MET A 230 13.19 2.50 1.35
N LEU A 231 13.11 1.84 2.52
CA LEU A 231 13.96 2.13 3.68
C LEU A 231 15.44 1.93 3.36
N SER A 232 15.78 0.85 2.67
CA SER A 232 17.19 0.48 2.35
C SER A 232 17.88 1.48 1.43
N THR A 233 17.16 2.35 0.75
CA THR A 233 17.70 3.31 -0.22
C THR A 233 17.48 4.77 0.19
N ALA A 234 16.86 5.01 1.34
CA ALA A 234 16.60 6.33 1.87
C ALA A 234 17.89 7.00 2.39
N ALA A 235 17.92 8.34 2.37
CA ALA A 235 18.94 9.13 3.07
C ALA A 235 18.74 9.07 4.59
N ILE A 236 17.49 8.98 5.03
CA ILE A 236 17.10 8.80 6.44
C ILE A 236 15.97 7.78 6.48
N ALA A 237 16.26 6.58 6.99
CA ALA A 237 15.27 5.55 7.27
C ALA A 237 14.73 5.70 8.71
N ILE A 238 13.42 5.86 8.86
CA ILE A 238 12.74 6.05 10.14
C ILE A 238 11.78 4.90 10.36
N VAL A 239 11.90 4.20 11.47
CA VAL A 239 11.12 2.98 11.73
C VAL A 239 10.48 3.04 13.12
N PRO A 240 9.17 2.74 13.27
CA PRO A 240 8.54 2.58 14.57
C PRO A 240 9.11 1.38 15.35
N ASN A 241 9.21 1.48 16.65
CA ASN A 241 9.82 0.46 17.51
C ASN A 241 8.97 -0.82 17.67
N ASN A 242 7.75 -0.85 17.14
CA ASN A 242 6.89 -2.04 17.04
C ASN A 242 7.06 -2.81 15.71
N ALA A 243 7.90 -2.32 14.79
CA ALA A 243 8.22 -3.02 13.56
C ALA A 243 9.02 -4.32 13.83
N PRO A 244 9.00 -5.31 12.92
CA PRO A 244 9.86 -6.49 13.03
C PRO A 244 11.35 -6.12 13.11
N ASP A 245 12.13 -6.93 13.83
CA ASP A 245 13.57 -6.70 14.06
C ASP A 245 14.35 -6.48 12.73
N GLU A 246 13.99 -7.22 11.68
CA GLU A 246 14.61 -7.09 10.35
C GLU A 246 14.38 -5.71 9.72
N VAL A 247 13.21 -5.11 9.96
CA VAL A 247 12.87 -3.78 9.48
C VAL A 247 13.55 -2.73 10.35
N GLN A 248 13.55 -2.91 11.69
CA GLN A 248 14.24 -2.01 12.62
C GLN A 248 15.74 -1.95 12.36
N ALA A 249 16.34 -3.04 11.88
CA ALA A 249 17.78 -3.07 11.53
C ALA A 249 18.18 -2.12 10.40
N LEU A 250 17.23 -1.60 9.62
CA LEU A 250 17.46 -0.63 8.55
C LEU A 250 17.39 0.83 9.02
N ALA A 251 16.95 1.07 10.27
CA ALA A 251 16.62 2.40 10.74
C ALA A 251 17.85 3.25 11.06
N ASP A 252 17.88 4.48 10.56
CA ASP A 252 18.75 5.55 11.08
C ASP A 252 18.16 6.19 12.34
N ALA A 253 16.80 6.14 12.46
CA ALA A 253 16.08 6.61 13.63
C ALA A 253 14.92 5.69 13.98
N ILE A 254 14.78 5.34 15.25
CA ILE A 254 13.63 4.61 15.79
C ILE A 254 12.70 5.61 16.46
N ILE A 255 11.39 5.50 16.17
CA ILE A 255 10.34 6.33 16.77
C ILE A 255 9.37 5.48 17.61
N GLU A 256 8.58 6.14 18.44
CA GLU A 256 7.47 5.50 19.14
C GLU A 256 6.45 4.92 18.13
N PRO A 257 5.61 3.94 18.54
CA PRO A 257 4.53 3.47 17.70
C PRO A 257 3.53 4.58 17.36
N ASN A 258 2.80 4.40 16.26
CA ASN A 258 1.78 5.36 15.82
C ASN A 258 0.68 5.63 16.88
N GLU A 259 0.30 4.62 17.67
CA GLU A 259 -0.68 4.75 18.76
C GLU A 259 -0.22 5.70 19.86
N LEU A 260 1.09 5.86 20.03
CA LEU A 260 1.71 6.82 20.96
C LEU A 260 2.10 8.14 20.26
N GLY A 261 1.67 8.30 19.02
CA GLY A 261 1.95 9.50 18.24
C GLY A 261 3.43 9.60 17.82
N GLY A 262 4.10 8.46 17.56
CA GLY A 262 5.52 8.43 17.20
C GLY A 262 5.88 9.32 16.01
N TRP A 263 4.97 9.45 15.06
CA TRP A 263 5.15 10.30 13.89
C TRP A 263 5.41 11.79 14.23
N LYS A 264 5.02 12.25 15.44
CA LYS A 264 5.36 13.60 15.97
C LYS A 264 6.86 13.86 16.08
N GLN A 265 7.67 12.80 16.19
CA GLN A 265 9.12 12.92 16.35
C GLN A 265 9.83 13.27 15.04
N ILE A 266 9.18 13.04 13.89
CA ILE A 266 9.77 13.21 12.55
C ILE A 266 10.30 14.62 12.29
N PRO A 267 9.58 15.72 12.59
CA PRO A 267 10.12 17.06 12.38
C PRO A 267 11.46 17.29 13.10
N ALA A 268 11.61 16.80 14.33
CA ALA A 268 12.86 16.95 15.08
C ALA A 268 13.99 16.10 14.48
N ILE A 269 13.69 14.90 13.98
CA ILE A 269 14.65 14.04 13.28
C ILE A 269 15.16 14.73 12.00
N LEU A 270 14.28 15.44 11.29
CA LEU A 270 14.59 16.18 10.07
C LEU A 270 15.22 17.57 10.36
N GLY A 271 15.41 17.94 11.63
CA GLY A 271 16.07 19.18 12.03
C GLY A 271 15.17 20.43 12.00
N MET A 272 13.84 20.26 12.17
CA MET A 272 12.82 21.32 12.17
C MET A 272 12.44 21.80 13.57
#